data_5d1aae4d2d5322d6fe9c8c811eb816d3
#
_entry.id   5d1aae4d2d5322d6fe9c8c811eb816d3
#
_cell.length_a   1.000
_cell.length_b   1.000
_cell.length_c   1.000
_cell.angle_alpha   90.00
_cell.angle_beta   90.00
_cell.angle_gamma   90.00
#
_symmetry.space_group_name_H-M   'P 1'
#
loop_
_entity.id
_entity.type
_entity.pdbx_description
1 polymer ?
#
loop_
_entity_poly.entity_id
_entity_poly.type
_entity_poly.pdbx_seq_one_letter_code
_entity_poly.pdbx_strand_id
1 'polypeptide(L)'
;MIDFKDAGIKPLSGLEIELRNMTGVDWSNYVQHVVKADELFTQYGCEPTEELIECINTMTPNVIYYSVYLKQENIMVGYVGVTPKTSNLEFYIFQEFRKMGIGTDALNLLIWLWFTGQITGDREAKIEAETLSQNLASVRLLEKLGFQKEAVGLRIILSEDASYQTIVLNSYVLKSDVADKM
;
A
#
# COMPACT_ATOMS: atom_id res chain seq x y z
N MET A 1 -15.51 -3.67 -8.02
CA MET A 1 -14.69 -4.89 -8.16
C MET A 1 -13.88 -4.71 -9.42
N ILE A 2 -12.58 -4.87 -9.32
CA ILE A 2 -11.64 -4.66 -10.44
C ILE A 2 -10.65 -5.82 -10.41
N ASP A 3 -10.44 -6.46 -11.52
CA ASP A 3 -9.51 -7.58 -11.66
C ASP A 3 -8.59 -7.43 -12.88
N PHE A 4 -7.69 -8.40 -13.07
CA PHE A 4 -6.72 -8.39 -14.17
C PHE A 4 -7.32 -8.45 -15.56
N LYS A 5 -8.53 -8.99 -15.71
CA LYS A 5 -9.22 -9.04 -17.01
C LYS A 5 -9.65 -7.65 -17.43
N ASP A 6 -10.14 -6.85 -16.47
CA ASP A 6 -10.53 -5.45 -16.69
C ASP A 6 -9.32 -4.60 -17.10
N ALA A 7 -8.16 -4.87 -16.49
CA ALA A 7 -6.91 -4.17 -16.77
C ALA A 7 -6.18 -4.66 -18.04
N GLY A 8 -6.51 -5.85 -18.54
CA GLY A 8 -5.75 -6.48 -19.63
C GLY A 8 -4.33 -6.90 -19.21
N ILE A 9 -4.08 -7.03 -17.92
CA ILE A 9 -2.77 -7.37 -17.33
C ILE A 9 -2.78 -8.85 -16.91
N LYS A 10 -1.64 -9.52 -17.03
CA LYS A 10 -1.49 -10.90 -16.56
C LYS A 10 -0.92 -10.93 -15.14
N PRO A 11 -1.55 -11.66 -14.18
CA PRO A 11 -1.01 -11.79 -12.84
C PRO A 11 0.34 -12.51 -12.84
N LEU A 12 1.28 -11.98 -12.06
CA LEU A 12 2.63 -12.56 -11.91
C LEU A 12 2.67 -13.69 -10.86
N SER A 13 1.79 -13.61 -9.86
CA SER A 13 1.68 -14.63 -8.80
C SER A 13 1.08 -15.94 -9.29
N GLY A 14 0.34 -15.92 -10.40
CA GLY A 14 -0.51 -17.01 -10.83
C GLY A 14 -1.79 -17.17 -10.01
N LEU A 15 -2.01 -16.30 -9.01
CA LEU A 15 -3.22 -16.26 -8.19
C LEU A 15 -4.22 -15.26 -8.79
N GLU A 16 -5.49 -15.58 -8.74
CA GLU A 16 -6.54 -14.63 -9.12
C GLU A 16 -6.88 -13.72 -7.93
N ILE A 17 -6.42 -12.48 -8.01
CA ILE A 17 -6.81 -11.44 -7.04
C ILE A 17 -7.78 -10.46 -7.68
N GLU A 18 -8.51 -9.74 -6.82
CA GLU A 18 -9.34 -8.61 -7.20
C GLU A 18 -9.26 -7.49 -6.17
N LEU A 19 -9.45 -6.26 -6.63
CA LEU A 19 -9.57 -5.08 -5.79
C LEU A 19 -11.05 -4.75 -5.57
N ARG A 20 -11.44 -4.59 -4.31
CA ARG A 20 -12.78 -4.15 -3.89
C ARG A 20 -12.67 -2.85 -3.11
N ASN A 21 -13.64 -1.95 -3.25
CA ASN A 21 -13.69 -0.78 -2.37
C ASN A 21 -13.69 -1.24 -0.91
N MET A 22 -12.80 -0.67 -0.12
CA MET A 22 -12.61 -1.05 1.27
C MET A 22 -13.85 -0.69 2.12
N THR A 23 -14.33 -1.63 2.90
CA THR A 23 -15.50 -1.48 3.79
C THR A 23 -15.08 -1.38 5.26
N GLY A 24 -16.00 -1.01 6.15
CA GLY A 24 -15.73 -1.03 7.60
C GLY A 24 -15.36 -2.42 8.13
N VAL A 25 -15.90 -3.49 7.53
CA VAL A 25 -15.52 -4.88 7.88
C VAL A 25 -14.08 -5.17 7.45
N ASP A 26 -13.68 -4.71 6.28
CA ASP A 26 -12.30 -4.88 5.79
C ASP A 26 -11.31 -4.13 6.68
N TRP A 27 -11.65 -2.92 7.12
CA TRP A 27 -10.85 -2.17 8.10
C TRP A 27 -10.68 -2.94 9.41
N SER A 28 -11.75 -3.49 9.96
CA SER A 28 -11.70 -4.29 11.17
C SER A 28 -10.80 -5.52 11.00
N ASN A 29 -10.88 -6.20 9.85
CA ASN A 29 -10.01 -7.32 9.52
C ASN A 29 -8.53 -6.89 9.45
N TYR A 30 -8.25 -5.77 8.77
CA TYR A 30 -6.90 -5.21 8.67
C TYR A 30 -6.33 -4.92 10.06
N VAL A 31 -7.05 -4.19 10.91
CA VAL A 31 -6.62 -3.84 12.27
C VAL A 31 -6.28 -5.09 13.08
N GLN A 32 -7.14 -6.11 13.04
CA GLN A 32 -6.89 -7.37 13.75
C GLN A 32 -5.61 -8.07 13.27
N HIS A 33 -5.33 -8.06 11.96
CA HIS A 33 -4.11 -8.66 11.41
C HIS A 33 -2.86 -7.89 11.80
N VAL A 34 -2.88 -6.58 11.75
CA VAL A 34 -1.71 -5.73 12.08
C VAL A 34 -1.39 -5.82 13.57
N VAL A 35 -2.39 -5.77 14.44
CA VAL A 35 -2.21 -5.94 15.89
C VAL A 35 -1.67 -7.33 16.22
N LYS A 36 -2.24 -8.38 15.63
CA LYS A 36 -1.77 -9.76 15.83
C LYS A 36 -0.34 -9.99 15.37
N ALA A 37 0.08 -9.30 14.30
CA ALA A 37 1.41 -9.44 13.72
C ALA A 37 2.47 -8.58 14.42
N ASP A 38 2.09 -7.73 15.38
CA ASP A 38 2.98 -6.75 16.03
C ASP A 38 3.75 -5.86 15.03
N GLU A 39 3.05 -5.46 13.97
CA GLU A 39 3.66 -4.73 12.84
C GLU A 39 3.31 -3.25 12.79
N LEU A 40 2.51 -2.75 13.74
CA LEU A 40 2.11 -1.34 13.75
C LEU A 40 3.32 -0.42 13.87
N PHE A 41 4.32 -0.79 14.67
CA PHE A 41 5.55 -0.02 14.77
C PHE A 41 6.30 0.02 13.44
N THR A 42 6.39 -1.10 12.72
CA THR A 42 7.08 -1.18 11.43
C THR A 42 6.38 -0.35 10.35
N GLN A 43 5.06 -0.25 10.42
CA GLN A 43 4.24 0.42 9.42
C GLN A 43 4.03 1.91 9.71
N TYR A 44 3.78 2.25 10.96
CA TYR A 44 3.41 3.62 11.38
C TYR A 44 4.46 4.30 12.27
N GLY A 45 5.45 3.54 12.75
CA GLY A 45 6.48 4.04 13.65
C GLY A 45 5.97 4.33 15.07
N CYS A 46 4.87 3.69 15.48
CA CYS A 46 4.27 3.87 16.80
C CYS A 46 3.67 2.56 17.33
N GLU A 47 3.57 2.46 18.65
CA GLU A 47 2.98 1.30 19.32
C GLU A 47 1.46 1.20 19.06
N PRO A 48 0.88 -0.01 19.10
CA PRO A 48 -0.52 -0.25 18.85
C PRO A 48 -1.37 0.16 20.07
N THR A 49 -1.77 1.42 20.14
CA THR A 49 -2.76 1.88 21.10
C THR A 49 -4.16 1.88 20.51
N GLU A 50 -5.19 1.79 21.35
CA GLU A 50 -6.59 1.93 20.89
C GLU A 50 -6.80 3.29 20.22
N GLU A 51 -6.16 4.34 20.72
CA GLU A 51 -6.18 5.69 20.14
C GLU A 51 -5.56 5.73 18.73
N LEU A 52 -4.48 4.98 18.48
CA LEU A 52 -3.89 4.88 17.16
C LEU A 52 -4.82 4.17 16.19
N ILE A 53 -5.46 3.08 16.63
CA ILE A 53 -6.42 2.35 15.82
C ILE A 53 -7.62 3.24 15.44
N GLU A 54 -8.12 4.02 16.38
CA GLU A 54 -9.16 5.00 16.14
C GLU A 54 -8.67 6.13 15.21
N CYS A 55 -7.43 6.57 15.39
CA CYS A 55 -6.76 7.56 14.56
C CYS A 55 -6.60 7.07 13.11
N ILE A 56 -6.15 5.84 12.88
CA ILE A 56 -6.05 5.24 11.54
C ILE A 56 -7.44 5.19 10.88
N ASN A 57 -8.48 4.85 11.63
CA ASN A 57 -9.86 4.82 11.13
C ASN A 57 -10.42 6.21 10.80
N THR A 58 -9.89 7.27 11.41
CA THR A 58 -10.39 8.64 11.26
C THR A 58 -9.50 9.54 10.41
N MET A 59 -8.21 9.26 10.30
CA MET A 59 -7.20 10.16 9.68
C MET A 59 -7.12 10.11 8.16
N THR A 60 -7.90 9.31 7.47
CA THR A 60 -7.74 9.11 6.02
C THR A 60 -8.94 9.49 5.15
N PRO A 61 -9.62 10.66 5.40
CA PRO A 61 -10.79 11.04 4.59
C PRO A 61 -10.48 11.29 3.11
N ASN A 62 -9.20 11.32 2.72
CA ASN A 62 -8.76 11.65 1.35
C ASN A 62 -8.01 10.50 0.67
N VAL A 63 -7.91 9.33 1.28
CA VAL A 63 -7.28 8.15 0.66
C VAL A 63 -8.35 7.25 0.07
N ILE A 64 -8.13 6.80 -1.14
CA ILE A 64 -8.99 5.80 -1.79
C ILE A 64 -8.36 4.44 -1.56
N TYR A 65 -9.03 3.61 -0.78
CA TYR A 65 -8.56 2.27 -0.40
C TYR A 65 -9.33 1.17 -1.11
N TYR A 66 -8.58 0.16 -1.52
CA TYR A 66 -9.10 -1.10 -2.03
C TYR A 66 -8.60 -2.26 -1.19
N SER A 67 -9.52 -3.09 -0.74
CA SER A 67 -9.20 -4.40 -0.15
C SER A 67 -8.73 -5.35 -1.25
N VAL A 68 -7.67 -6.09 -0.98
CA VAL A 68 -7.15 -7.13 -1.88
C VAL A 68 -7.75 -8.46 -1.47
N TYR A 69 -8.45 -9.12 -2.38
CA TYR A 69 -9.08 -10.42 -2.16
C TYR A 69 -8.46 -11.50 -3.04
N LEU A 70 -8.25 -12.68 -2.48
CA LEU A 70 -8.13 -13.90 -3.27
C LEU A 70 -9.52 -14.26 -3.79
N LYS A 71 -9.68 -14.28 -5.12
CA LYS A 71 -10.99 -14.36 -5.76
C LYS A 71 -11.71 -15.69 -5.53
N GLN A 72 -10.96 -16.79 -5.58
CA GLN A 72 -11.52 -18.14 -5.43
C GLN A 72 -11.96 -18.42 -4.01
N GLU A 73 -11.14 -18.07 -3.02
CA GLU A 73 -11.39 -18.31 -1.60
C GLU A 73 -12.30 -17.24 -0.98
N ASN A 74 -12.47 -16.10 -1.66
CA ASN A 74 -13.18 -14.93 -1.15
C ASN A 74 -12.62 -14.41 0.18
N ILE A 75 -11.29 -14.43 0.31
CA ILE A 75 -10.57 -14.04 1.54
C ILE A 75 -9.82 -12.73 1.28
N MET A 76 -9.98 -11.75 2.18
CA MET A 76 -9.15 -10.55 2.20
C MET A 76 -7.73 -10.91 2.63
N VAL A 77 -6.74 -10.43 1.87
CA VAL A 77 -5.31 -10.71 2.10
C VAL A 77 -4.46 -9.45 2.30
N GLY A 78 -5.10 -8.29 2.28
CA GLY A 78 -4.43 -7.01 2.46
C GLY A 78 -5.21 -5.85 1.87
N TYR A 79 -4.54 -4.71 1.72
CA TYR A 79 -5.08 -3.55 1.02
C TYR A 79 -4.03 -2.84 0.18
N VAL A 80 -4.51 -2.03 -0.75
CA VAL A 80 -3.75 -1.00 -1.47
C VAL A 80 -4.56 0.30 -1.46
N GLY A 81 -3.89 1.43 -1.45
CA GLY A 81 -4.56 2.72 -1.46
C GLY A 81 -3.72 3.81 -2.10
N VAL A 82 -4.36 4.91 -2.47
CA VAL A 82 -3.70 6.10 -2.98
C VAL A 82 -4.39 7.36 -2.49
N THR A 83 -3.60 8.37 -2.17
CA THR A 83 -4.07 9.70 -1.82
C THR A 83 -4.09 10.57 -3.08
N PRO A 84 -5.25 10.91 -3.69
CA PRO A 84 -5.28 11.65 -4.95
C PRO A 84 -4.55 12.99 -4.88
N LYS A 85 -4.65 13.71 -3.76
CA LYS A 85 -4.05 15.03 -3.59
C LYS A 85 -2.51 15.02 -3.60
N THR A 86 -1.88 13.98 -3.10
CA THR A 86 -0.42 13.87 -2.98
C THR A 86 0.18 12.82 -3.89
N SER A 87 -0.66 12.06 -4.61
CA SER A 87 -0.26 10.90 -5.42
C SER A 87 0.45 9.80 -4.63
N ASN A 88 0.33 9.80 -3.29
CA ASN A 88 1.07 8.87 -2.44
C ASN A 88 0.30 7.56 -2.30
N LEU A 89 0.97 6.43 -2.59
CA LEU A 89 0.40 5.11 -2.46
C LEU A 89 0.72 4.50 -1.08
N GLU A 90 -0.20 3.65 -0.64
CA GLU A 90 -0.07 2.86 0.57
C GLU A 90 -0.43 1.41 0.26
N PHE A 91 0.19 0.46 0.94
CA PHE A 91 -0.14 -0.95 0.79
C PHE A 91 0.25 -1.79 2.01
N TYR A 92 -0.51 -2.84 2.23
CA TYR A 92 -0.21 -3.84 3.23
C TYR A 92 -0.73 -5.20 2.79
N ILE A 93 0.11 -6.23 2.90
CA ILE A 93 -0.27 -7.64 2.68
C ILE A 93 -0.11 -8.38 4.00
N PHE A 94 -1.14 -9.10 4.41
CA PHE A 94 -1.13 -9.89 5.63
C PHE A 94 0.02 -10.87 5.64
N GLN A 95 0.64 -11.08 6.79
CA GLN A 95 1.91 -11.78 6.94
C GLN A 95 1.90 -13.18 6.29
N GLU A 96 0.82 -13.92 6.47
CA GLU A 96 0.62 -15.27 5.94
C GLU A 96 0.54 -15.34 4.41
N PHE A 97 0.24 -14.22 3.74
CA PHE A 97 0.11 -14.12 2.28
C PHE A 97 1.30 -13.43 1.60
N ARG A 98 2.36 -13.14 2.35
CA ARG A 98 3.58 -12.52 1.81
C ARG A 98 4.40 -13.51 1.01
N LYS A 99 5.29 -12.98 0.16
CA LYS A 99 6.20 -13.74 -0.71
C LYS A 99 5.50 -14.61 -1.76
N MET A 100 4.19 -14.48 -1.93
CA MET A 100 3.38 -15.17 -2.95
C MET A 100 3.17 -14.33 -4.21
N GLY A 101 3.78 -13.15 -4.33
CA GLY A 101 3.61 -12.25 -5.47
C GLY A 101 2.39 -11.33 -5.39
N ILE A 102 1.47 -11.56 -4.45
CA ILE A 102 0.21 -10.82 -4.29
C ILE A 102 0.42 -9.30 -4.20
N GLY A 103 1.42 -8.85 -3.42
CA GLY A 103 1.72 -7.41 -3.31
C GLY A 103 2.13 -6.77 -4.63
N THR A 104 2.89 -7.49 -5.47
CA THR A 104 3.25 -7.03 -6.81
C THR A 104 2.01 -6.90 -7.67
N ASP A 105 1.16 -7.91 -7.67
CA ASP A 105 -0.06 -7.94 -8.50
C ASP A 105 -1.06 -6.87 -8.06
N ALA A 106 -1.29 -6.71 -6.76
CA ALA A 106 -2.19 -5.69 -6.22
C ALA A 106 -1.73 -4.26 -6.57
N LEU A 107 -0.43 -3.99 -6.46
CA LEU A 107 0.12 -2.70 -6.85
C LEU A 107 0.07 -2.47 -8.36
N ASN A 108 0.31 -3.49 -9.20
CA ASN A 108 0.14 -3.37 -10.64
C ASN A 108 -1.30 -2.95 -11.02
N LEU A 109 -2.32 -3.54 -10.38
CA LEU A 109 -3.72 -3.13 -10.58
C LEU A 109 -3.96 -1.69 -10.13
N LEU A 110 -3.47 -1.29 -8.95
CA LEU A 110 -3.61 0.08 -8.45
C LEU A 110 -2.92 1.09 -9.38
N ILE A 111 -1.69 0.80 -9.81
CA ILE A 111 -0.91 1.64 -10.73
C ILE A 111 -1.64 1.80 -12.06
N TRP A 112 -2.21 0.72 -12.60
CA TRP A 112 -3.01 0.77 -13.81
C TRP A 112 -4.24 1.66 -13.64
N LEU A 113 -5.01 1.49 -12.53
CA LEU A 113 -6.17 2.32 -12.21
C LEU A 113 -5.80 3.80 -12.14
N TRP A 114 -4.66 4.10 -11.53
CA TRP A 114 -4.14 5.45 -11.35
C TRP A 114 -3.80 6.10 -12.69
N PHE A 115 -2.95 5.49 -13.49
CA PHE A 115 -2.49 6.07 -14.74
C PHE A 115 -3.52 6.05 -15.87
N THR A 116 -4.55 5.21 -15.78
CA THR A 116 -5.66 5.22 -16.74
C THR A 116 -6.78 6.20 -16.36
N GLY A 117 -6.68 6.89 -15.21
CA GLY A 117 -7.67 7.84 -14.73
C GLY A 117 -8.93 7.20 -14.13
N GLN A 118 -8.90 5.90 -13.84
CA GLN A 118 -10.04 5.20 -13.25
C GLN A 118 -10.34 5.64 -11.80
N ILE A 119 -9.36 6.26 -11.13
CA ILE A 119 -9.49 6.73 -9.75
C ILE A 119 -9.89 8.21 -9.71
N THR A 120 -9.21 9.07 -10.48
CA THR A 120 -9.36 10.54 -10.40
C THR A 120 -10.23 11.12 -11.51
N GLY A 121 -10.53 10.35 -12.55
CA GLY A 121 -11.18 10.83 -13.77
C GLY A 121 -10.20 11.35 -14.82
N ASP A 122 -8.98 11.72 -14.42
CA ASP A 122 -7.91 12.21 -15.28
C ASP A 122 -6.68 11.29 -15.20
N ARG A 123 -5.91 11.25 -16.29
CA ARG A 123 -4.62 10.53 -16.30
C ARG A 123 -3.60 11.29 -15.48
N GLU A 124 -3.03 10.60 -14.52
CA GLU A 124 -2.01 11.16 -13.65
C GLU A 124 -0.60 11.01 -14.26
N ALA A 125 0.29 11.97 -13.96
CA ALA A 125 1.65 11.98 -14.50
C ALA A 125 2.63 11.14 -13.68
N LYS A 126 2.33 10.94 -12.37
CA LYS A 126 3.20 10.21 -11.44
C LYS A 126 2.38 9.57 -10.31
N ILE A 127 2.99 8.60 -9.65
CA ILE A 127 2.56 8.07 -8.34
C ILE A 127 3.79 8.00 -7.44
N GLU A 128 3.63 8.31 -6.16
CA GLU A 128 4.70 8.39 -5.17
C GLU A 128 4.53 7.32 -4.09
N ALA A 129 5.61 6.95 -3.42
CA ALA A 129 5.60 6.05 -2.27
C ALA A 129 6.70 6.43 -1.29
N GLU A 130 6.41 6.28 -0.01
CA GLU A 130 7.41 6.38 1.05
C GLU A 130 7.52 5.06 1.81
N THR A 131 8.73 4.69 2.19
CA THR A 131 8.96 3.52 3.05
C THR A 131 10.15 3.72 3.96
N LEU A 132 10.13 3.08 5.13
CA LEU A 132 11.30 3.02 5.98
C LEU A 132 12.46 2.38 5.22
N SER A 133 13.66 2.95 5.32
CA SER A 133 14.85 2.44 4.62
C SER A 133 15.20 1.00 5.03
N GLN A 134 14.85 0.60 6.23
CA GLN A 134 15.03 -0.75 6.76
C GLN A 134 13.94 -1.74 6.33
N ASN A 135 12.80 -1.27 5.77
CA ASN A 135 11.76 -2.15 5.23
C ASN A 135 12.17 -2.64 3.84
N LEU A 136 13.15 -3.56 3.82
CA LEU A 136 13.73 -4.10 2.58
C LEU A 136 12.69 -4.80 1.68
N ALA A 137 11.59 -5.29 2.26
CA ALA A 137 10.54 -5.93 1.48
C ALA A 137 9.80 -4.90 0.60
N SER A 138 9.39 -3.77 1.19
CA SER A 138 8.76 -2.67 0.45
C SER A 138 9.74 -2.00 -0.53
N VAL A 139 10.99 -1.78 -0.11
CA VAL A 139 12.04 -1.24 -1.00
C VAL A 139 12.17 -2.09 -2.27
N ARG A 140 12.39 -3.40 -2.13
CA ARG A 140 12.53 -4.31 -3.28
C ARG A 140 11.28 -4.40 -4.14
N LEU A 141 10.09 -4.31 -3.52
CA LEU A 141 8.82 -4.34 -4.24
C LEU A 141 8.65 -3.10 -5.10
N LEU A 142 8.90 -1.91 -4.55
CA LEU A 142 8.82 -0.64 -5.29
C LEU A 142 9.84 -0.60 -6.43
N GLU A 143 11.09 -0.99 -6.18
CA GLU A 143 12.13 -1.04 -7.23
C GLU A 143 11.78 -2.04 -8.35
N LYS A 144 11.23 -3.21 -7.99
CA LYS A 144 10.75 -4.21 -8.96
C LYS A 144 9.62 -3.67 -9.85
N LEU A 145 8.76 -2.80 -9.31
CA LEU A 145 7.69 -2.12 -10.03
C LEU A 145 8.15 -0.88 -10.81
N GLY A 146 9.47 -0.66 -10.91
CA GLY A 146 10.05 0.44 -11.69
C GLY A 146 10.06 1.79 -10.98
N PHE A 147 9.68 1.86 -9.70
CA PHE A 147 9.81 3.08 -8.92
C PHE A 147 11.28 3.46 -8.78
N GLN A 148 11.56 4.74 -9.00
CA GLN A 148 12.88 5.32 -8.83
C GLN A 148 12.97 6.04 -7.50
N LYS A 149 14.05 5.78 -6.76
CA LYS A 149 14.32 6.48 -5.51
C LYS A 149 14.73 7.91 -5.81
N GLU A 150 13.99 8.89 -5.28
CA GLU A 150 14.29 10.32 -5.49
C GLU A 150 14.97 10.97 -4.28
N ALA A 151 14.57 10.58 -3.06
CA ALA A 151 15.08 11.23 -1.87
C ALA A 151 15.24 10.28 -0.69
N VAL A 152 16.02 10.73 0.28
CA VAL A 152 16.11 10.15 1.63
C VAL A 152 15.74 11.24 2.61
N GLY A 153 14.69 11.01 3.38
CA GLY A 153 14.22 11.90 4.42
C GLY A 153 14.54 11.37 5.82
N LEU A 154 14.55 12.27 6.78
CA LEU A 154 14.61 11.93 8.19
C LEU A 154 13.29 12.37 8.83
N ARG A 155 12.67 11.47 9.59
CA ARG A 155 11.51 11.79 10.43
C ARG A 155 11.87 11.51 11.88
N ILE A 156 11.55 12.46 12.75
CA ILE A 156 11.70 12.28 14.20
C ILE A 156 10.34 11.82 14.72
N ILE A 157 10.34 10.70 15.41
CA ILE A 157 9.17 10.18 16.12
C ILE A 157 9.42 10.19 17.61
N LEU A 158 8.37 10.40 18.40
CA LEU A 158 8.41 10.31 19.86
C LEU A 158 8.01 8.89 20.26
N SER A 159 8.90 8.19 20.96
CA SER A 159 8.62 6.87 21.52
C SER A 159 7.82 6.99 22.83
N GLU A 160 7.20 5.92 23.30
CA GLU A 160 6.41 5.90 24.54
C GLU A 160 7.22 6.28 25.79
N ASP A 161 8.51 5.97 25.80
CA ASP A 161 9.44 6.37 26.88
C ASP A 161 9.85 7.85 26.82
N ALA A 162 9.17 8.66 26.00
CA ALA A 162 9.48 10.06 25.72
C ALA A 162 10.87 10.29 25.11
N SER A 163 11.51 9.27 24.56
CA SER A 163 12.72 9.41 23.75
C SER A 163 12.38 9.78 22.32
N TYR A 164 13.29 10.52 21.65
CA TYR A 164 13.18 10.82 20.24
C TYR A 164 13.93 9.77 19.42
N GLN A 165 13.23 9.14 18.48
CA GLN A 165 13.85 8.26 17.51
C GLN A 165 13.88 8.92 16.13
N THR A 166 15.01 8.80 15.46
CA THR A 166 15.13 9.24 14.06
C THR A 166 14.96 8.04 13.16
N ILE A 167 13.95 8.10 12.30
CA ILE A 167 13.73 7.10 11.27
C ILE A 167 14.14 7.65 9.89
N VAL A 168 14.69 6.77 9.06
CA VAL A 168 15.11 7.10 7.70
C VAL A 168 14.04 6.62 6.73
N LEU A 169 13.49 7.55 5.95
CA LEU A 169 12.50 7.29 4.91
C LEU A 169 13.16 7.37 3.54
N ASN A 170 12.83 6.45 2.66
CA ASN A 170 13.11 6.53 1.24
C ASN A 170 11.85 6.97 0.52
N SER A 171 11.94 8.01 -0.29
CA SER A 171 10.88 8.46 -1.18
C SER A 171 11.13 7.94 -2.59
N TYR A 172 10.09 7.44 -3.22
CA TYR A 172 10.11 6.81 -4.54
C TYR A 172 9.06 7.45 -5.45
N VAL A 173 9.33 7.48 -6.75
CA VAL A 173 8.39 7.93 -7.77
C VAL A 173 8.33 6.96 -8.93
N LEU A 174 7.14 6.73 -9.48
CA LEU A 174 6.92 6.09 -10.77
C LEU A 174 6.18 7.08 -11.68
N LYS A 175 6.72 7.32 -12.87
CA LYS A 175 6.13 8.21 -13.88
C LYS A 175 5.34 7.41 -14.91
N SER A 176 4.32 8.04 -15.50
CA SER A 176 3.42 7.38 -16.45
C SER A 176 4.13 6.83 -17.71
N ASP A 177 5.17 7.51 -18.19
CA ASP A 177 5.97 7.07 -19.35
C ASP A 177 6.77 5.78 -19.10
N VAL A 178 7.03 5.46 -17.84
CA VAL A 178 7.66 4.20 -17.40
C VAL A 178 6.60 3.12 -17.25
N ALA A 179 5.43 3.46 -16.68
CA ALA A 179 4.33 2.53 -16.45
C ALA A 179 3.74 1.98 -17.75
N ASP A 180 3.71 2.75 -18.83
CA ASP A 180 3.24 2.33 -20.16
C ASP A 180 4.10 1.20 -20.79
N LYS A 181 5.26 0.89 -20.20
CA LYS A 181 6.20 -0.14 -20.65
C LYS A 181 6.15 -1.42 -19.81
N MET A 182 5.37 -1.43 -18.74
CA MET A 182 5.20 -2.58 -17.85
C MET A 182 4.07 -3.50 -18.31
#